data_29b2c3c68c9bfc39ee9f00ebab2ec1c2
#
_entry.id   29b2c3c68c9bfc39ee9f00ebab2ec1c2
#
_cell.length_a   1.000
_cell.length_b   1.000
_cell.length_c   1.000
_cell.angle_alpha   90.00
_cell.angle_beta   90.00
_cell.angle_gamma   90.00
#
_symmetry.space_group_name_H-M   'P 1'
#
loop_
_entity.id
_entity.type
_entity.pdbx_description
1 polymer ?
#
loop_
_entity_poly.entity_id
_entity_poly.type
_entity_poly.pdbx_seq_one_letter_code
_entity_poly.pdbx_strand_id
1 'polypeptide(L)'
;MKKDSRMIQKYTTHFSLIILLATTASAMDNFHFYRPPFWGISFGEPRLIEPHLTSLDLAFGGGSTKKAYGGCCHSTTSLLSLYGPYNMHLVGSNVPGKDPRSQEDIALVELARTAGRDCFWGYIEYCGKFKLFETQILFTQNLRHGLFMQIGLPIRHMSLTKVCLKDLTPEACPCPGVESHTWQTFLALYDQILKHYDLRAGTFNKTNIGDLSLIVGWGCNYQDMRVLDYVDLDFKIGMLFPTGKKQNVNEVFDIPTGYDGHLGVGVSSDIAIGVYNWLTFGGYGGAILFADKTRMIRMKTDMRQNGYIKLAKGCANVDPGVIWYAGGFGKLDHIAAGFSLLGGYTYCAQQRTRLSPENTHLFNPTATNCDATLGGWDMHTIHLLADYDCAREGHHFSPRIGFFANLTVGGEHIYKMQVTGGNFGFDIAYEF
;
A
#
# COMPACT_ATOMS: atom_id res chain seq x y z
N MET A 1 -19.93 33.61 33.21
CA MET A 1 -19.73 33.35 31.77
C MET A 1 -18.43 33.91 31.15
N LYS A 2 -17.33 34.10 31.88
CA LYS A 2 -16.03 34.59 31.32
C LYS A 2 -14.83 33.64 31.55
N LYS A 3 -15.08 32.44 32.10
CA LYS A 3 -14.00 31.52 32.45
C LYS A 3 -13.75 30.42 31.38
N ASP A 4 -14.73 30.17 30.51
CA ASP A 4 -14.65 29.03 29.55
C ASP A 4 -13.94 29.38 28.25
N SER A 5 -13.87 30.68 27.89
CA SER A 5 -13.22 31.10 26.63
C SER A 5 -11.68 30.93 26.64
N ARG A 6 -11.04 30.91 27.82
CA ARG A 6 -9.57 30.73 27.92
C ARG A 6 -9.12 29.28 27.81
N MET A 7 -9.98 28.33 28.08
CA MET A 7 -9.65 26.91 27.96
C MET A 7 -9.65 26.48 26.48
N ILE A 8 -10.64 26.92 25.70
CA ILE A 8 -10.74 26.62 24.26
C ILE A 8 -9.53 27.21 23.49
N GLN A 9 -9.06 28.39 23.87
CA GLN A 9 -7.94 29.04 23.19
C GLN A 9 -6.59 28.37 23.47
N LYS A 10 -6.42 27.66 24.59
CA LYS A 10 -5.21 26.89 24.92
C LYS A 10 -5.12 25.57 24.12
N TYR A 11 -6.24 24.96 23.80
CA TYR A 11 -6.26 23.70 23.05
C TYR A 11 -6.13 23.91 21.54
N THR A 12 -6.61 25.04 21.00
CA THR A 12 -6.46 25.39 19.58
C THR A 12 -5.01 25.63 19.18
N THR A 13 -4.19 26.20 20.06
CA THR A 13 -2.75 26.43 19.77
C THR A 13 -1.91 25.16 19.78
N HIS A 14 -2.29 24.14 20.52
CA HIS A 14 -1.58 22.85 20.49
C HIS A 14 -2.00 21.95 19.33
N PHE A 15 -3.25 22.06 18.87
CA PHE A 15 -3.73 21.30 17.71
C PHE A 15 -3.07 21.77 16.39
N SER A 16 -2.78 23.05 16.26
CA SER A 16 -2.09 23.60 15.08
C SER A 16 -0.63 23.18 14.99
N LEU A 17 0.03 22.81 16.09
CA LEU A 17 1.43 22.40 16.09
C LEU A 17 1.63 20.95 15.66
N ILE A 18 0.63 20.10 15.86
CA ILE A 18 0.70 18.66 15.46
C ILE A 18 0.53 18.50 13.94
N ILE A 19 -0.21 19.39 13.29
CA ILE A 19 -0.43 19.36 11.82
C ILE A 19 0.84 19.82 11.05
N LEU A 20 1.74 20.59 11.65
CA LEU A 20 2.91 21.17 10.96
C LEU A 20 4.15 20.25 10.91
N LEU A 21 4.14 19.10 11.58
CA LEU A 21 5.28 18.16 11.60
C LEU A 21 5.19 17.04 10.55
N ALA A 22 4.18 17.05 9.68
CA ALA A 22 3.95 16.00 8.68
C ALA A 22 4.57 16.29 7.30
N THR A 23 5.56 17.17 7.20
CA THR A 23 6.19 17.45 5.92
C THR A 23 7.62 16.92 5.89
N THR A 24 7.83 15.98 5.03
CA THR A 24 9.01 15.39 4.38
C THR A 24 9.16 13.90 4.65
N ALA A 25 9.01 13.11 3.64
CA ALA A 25 9.76 11.88 3.39
C ALA A 25 9.17 11.03 2.26
N SER A 26 9.86 10.06 1.81
CA SER A 26 9.62 9.33 0.58
C SER A 26 9.75 7.82 0.75
N ALA A 27 9.03 7.06 0.02
CA ALA A 27 8.61 5.72 0.33
C ALA A 27 8.88 4.62 -0.67
N MET A 28 8.94 3.40 -0.31
CA MET A 28 8.65 2.28 -1.18
C MET A 28 8.06 1.09 -0.45
N ASP A 29 6.81 0.78 -0.78
CA ASP A 29 6.20 -0.48 -0.41
C ASP A 29 5.19 -0.89 -1.48
N ASN A 30 5.25 -2.14 -1.93
CA ASN A 30 4.30 -2.68 -2.90
C ASN A 30 2.93 -3.00 -2.30
N PHE A 31 2.74 -2.73 -1.03
CA PHE A 31 1.50 -2.94 -0.30
C PHE A 31 0.33 -2.09 -0.84
N HIS A 32 0.61 -0.88 -1.30
CA HIS A 32 -0.34 0.05 -1.87
C HIS A 32 -1.03 -0.45 -3.14
N PHE A 33 -0.47 -1.45 -3.82
CA PHE A 33 -0.97 -1.89 -5.12
C PHE A 33 -2.42 -2.34 -5.11
N TYR A 34 -2.97 -2.74 -3.96
CA TYR A 34 -4.29 -3.30 -3.89
C TYR A 34 -5.25 -2.65 -2.88
N ARG A 35 -4.79 -1.92 -1.88
CA ARG A 35 -5.67 -1.18 -0.96
C ARG A 35 -4.88 -0.24 -0.02
N PRO A 36 -5.53 0.83 0.50
CA PRO A 36 -4.95 1.64 1.57
C PRO A 36 -4.76 0.82 2.84
N PRO A 37 -3.84 1.20 3.73
CA PRO A 37 -3.66 0.58 5.02
C PRO A 37 -4.92 0.75 5.87
N PHE A 38 -5.59 -0.36 6.20
CA PHE A 38 -6.92 -0.36 6.82
C PHE A 38 -6.92 -0.53 8.33
N TRP A 39 -5.76 -0.62 8.94
CA TRP A 39 -5.72 -0.77 10.36
C TRP A 39 -6.27 0.50 11.03
N GLY A 40 -7.17 0.31 11.97
CA GLY A 40 -7.73 1.37 12.78
C GLY A 40 -8.81 2.23 12.13
N ILE A 41 -9.21 1.98 10.88
CA ILE A 41 -10.43 2.58 10.33
C ILE A 41 -11.59 1.61 10.64
N SER A 42 -12.26 1.86 11.71
CA SER A 42 -13.55 1.25 11.98
C SER A 42 -14.63 2.15 11.42
N PHE A 43 -15.33 1.71 10.39
CA PHE A 43 -16.57 2.35 9.95
C PHE A 43 -17.75 1.99 10.86
N GLY A 44 -17.50 1.24 11.92
CA GLY A 44 -18.47 0.91 12.93
C GLY A 44 -18.61 2.04 13.95
N GLU A 45 -19.73 2.12 14.60
CA GLU A 45 -19.89 2.98 15.76
C GLU A 45 -18.84 2.64 16.80
N PRO A 46 -18.09 3.63 17.33
CA PRO A 46 -17.29 3.40 18.51
C PRO A 46 -18.24 3.14 19.66
N ARG A 47 -18.52 1.87 19.96
CA ARG A 47 -19.30 1.45 21.12
C ARG A 47 -18.49 1.60 22.39
N LEU A 48 -17.89 2.78 22.57
CA LEU A 48 -17.00 3.10 23.68
C LEU A 48 -17.76 3.38 24.99
N ILE A 49 -19.07 3.34 24.94
CA ILE A 49 -19.93 3.67 26.10
C ILE A 49 -19.91 2.55 27.12
N GLU A 50 -19.72 1.31 26.69
CA GLU A 50 -19.68 0.17 27.59
C GLU A 50 -18.25 -0.16 28.03
N PRO A 51 -17.93 -0.06 29.34
CA PRO A 51 -16.56 -0.16 29.82
C PRO A 51 -15.95 -1.57 29.73
N HIS A 52 -16.65 -2.58 29.27
CA HIS A 52 -16.17 -3.97 29.21
C HIS A 52 -16.60 -4.67 27.91
N LEU A 53 -16.52 -3.97 26.78
CA LEU A 53 -16.82 -4.55 25.48
C LEU A 53 -15.57 -5.18 24.86
N THR A 54 -15.69 -6.45 24.50
CA THR A 54 -14.72 -7.15 23.66
C THR A 54 -15.34 -7.39 22.30
N SER A 55 -14.63 -7.04 21.23
CA SER A 55 -15.06 -7.26 19.85
C SER A 55 -14.04 -8.11 19.10
N LEU A 56 -14.52 -9.04 18.29
CA LEU A 56 -13.71 -9.75 17.30
C LEU A 56 -14.34 -9.61 15.93
N ASP A 57 -13.61 -9.04 14.99
CA ASP A 57 -14.02 -8.85 13.61
C ASP A 57 -13.15 -9.68 12.67
N LEU A 58 -13.80 -10.40 11.77
CA LEU A 58 -13.19 -11.15 10.68
C LEU A 58 -13.67 -10.55 9.37
N ALA A 59 -12.75 -9.98 8.60
CA ALA A 59 -13.04 -9.51 7.25
C ALA A 59 -12.29 -10.36 6.24
N PHE A 60 -12.97 -10.73 5.16
CA PHE A 60 -12.36 -11.47 4.06
C PHE A 60 -12.79 -10.85 2.73
N GLY A 61 -11.84 -10.68 1.86
CA GLY A 61 -12.10 -10.07 0.57
C GLY A 61 -11.07 -10.43 -0.48
N GLY A 62 -11.45 -10.27 -1.72
CA GLY A 62 -10.55 -10.58 -2.82
C GLY A 62 -10.83 -9.76 -4.07
N GLY A 63 -9.84 -9.74 -4.93
CA GLY A 63 -9.92 -9.03 -6.20
C GLY A 63 -8.89 -9.51 -7.20
N SER A 64 -9.00 -9.04 -8.42
CA SER A 64 -8.01 -9.30 -9.45
C SER A 64 -7.93 -8.16 -10.44
N THR A 65 -6.73 -7.93 -11.00
CA THR A 65 -6.53 -6.90 -12.01
C THR A 65 -5.48 -7.31 -13.04
N LYS A 66 -5.55 -6.67 -14.22
CA LYS A 66 -4.52 -6.69 -15.28
C LYS A 66 -4.03 -5.28 -15.59
N LYS A 67 -4.58 -4.26 -14.92
CA LYS A 67 -4.33 -2.85 -15.19
C LYS A 67 -3.81 -2.14 -13.95
N ALA A 68 -3.07 -1.07 -14.18
CA ALA A 68 -2.59 -0.15 -13.16
C ALA A 68 -2.83 1.29 -13.58
N TYR A 69 -2.74 2.23 -12.66
CA TYR A 69 -2.63 3.66 -12.94
C TYR A 69 -1.15 4.02 -13.00
N GLY A 70 -0.70 4.52 -14.15
CA GLY A 70 0.69 4.98 -14.35
C GLY A 70 0.93 6.39 -13.79
N GLY A 71 2.17 6.87 -13.89
CA GLY A 71 2.60 8.15 -13.33
C GLY A 71 2.18 9.40 -14.11
N CYS A 72 1.40 9.30 -15.19
CA CYS A 72 0.94 10.46 -15.96
C CYS A 72 -0.58 10.48 -16.06
N CYS A 73 -1.21 11.54 -15.54
CA CYS A 73 -2.61 11.89 -15.77
C CYS A 73 -3.62 10.77 -15.46
N HIS A 74 -3.38 9.98 -14.43
CA HIS A 74 -4.23 8.82 -14.06
C HIS A 74 -4.53 7.84 -15.20
N SER A 75 -3.68 7.81 -16.21
CA SER A 75 -3.83 6.92 -17.37
C SER A 75 -3.68 5.45 -16.94
N THR A 76 -4.52 4.58 -17.50
CA THR A 76 -4.40 3.15 -17.22
C THR A 76 -3.40 2.48 -18.14
N THR A 77 -2.48 1.71 -17.57
CA THR A 77 -1.45 0.94 -18.26
C THR A 77 -1.56 -0.55 -17.95
N SER A 78 -0.72 -1.35 -18.58
CA SER A 78 -0.51 -2.75 -18.20
C SER A 78 0.01 -2.85 -16.76
N LEU A 79 -0.40 -3.88 -16.05
CA LEU A 79 -0.10 -4.08 -14.63
C LEU A 79 1.39 -3.98 -14.30
N LEU A 80 2.24 -4.63 -15.10
CA LEU A 80 3.67 -4.71 -14.86
C LEU A 80 4.48 -3.61 -15.58
N SER A 81 3.80 -2.72 -16.32
CA SER A 81 4.39 -1.53 -16.97
C SER A 81 4.00 -0.24 -16.25
N LEU A 82 3.77 -0.34 -14.94
CA LEU A 82 3.37 0.74 -14.05
C LEU A 82 4.29 1.97 -14.13
N TYR A 83 5.57 1.74 -14.32
CA TYR A 83 6.62 2.78 -14.45
C TYR A 83 7.09 2.99 -15.91
N GLY A 84 6.24 2.65 -16.88
CA GLY A 84 6.53 2.72 -18.30
C GLY A 84 7.22 1.47 -18.85
N PRO A 85 7.56 1.47 -20.15
CA PRO A 85 8.28 0.39 -20.80
C PRO A 85 9.71 0.26 -20.26
N TYR A 86 10.25 -0.95 -20.33
CA TYR A 86 11.58 -1.28 -19.83
C TYR A 86 12.62 -1.02 -20.90
N ASN A 87 13.59 -0.16 -20.61
CA ASN A 87 14.72 0.10 -21.49
C ASN A 87 15.82 -0.95 -21.25
N MET A 88 15.98 -1.89 -22.15
CA MET A 88 16.95 -2.98 -22.01
C MET A 88 18.39 -2.56 -22.39
N HIS A 89 18.60 -1.49 -23.16
CA HIS A 89 19.96 -1.03 -23.49
C HIS A 89 20.83 -0.76 -22.26
N LEU A 90 20.21 -0.35 -21.18
CA LEU A 90 20.89 0.11 -19.98
C LEU A 90 20.82 -0.90 -18.83
N VAL A 91 20.17 -2.05 -19.04
CA VAL A 91 19.96 -3.03 -17.97
C VAL A 91 21.29 -3.55 -17.40
N GLY A 92 22.31 -3.70 -18.24
CA GLY A 92 23.68 -4.10 -17.86
C GLY A 92 24.64 -2.92 -17.65
N SER A 93 24.20 -1.66 -17.74
CA SER A 93 25.08 -0.50 -17.61
C SER A 93 25.73 -0.42 -16.23
N ASN A 94 27.06 -0.30 -16.22
CA ASN A 94 27.88 -0.25 -15.00
C ASN A 94 27.72 -1.47 -14.05
N VAL A 95 27.10 -2.55 -14.51
CA VAL A 95 27.01 -3.79 -13.73
C VAL A 95 28.32 -4.55 -13.90
N PRO A 96 29.00 -4.97 -12.81
CA PRO A 96 30.18 -5.83 -12.91
C PRO A 96 29.81 -7.16 -13.57
N GLY A 97 30.47 -7.48 -14.67
CA GLY A 97 30.32 -8.79 -15.31
C GLY A 97 30.79 -9.91 -14.37
N LYS A 98 30.07 -11.01 -14.37
CA LYS A 98 30.46 -12.20 -13.59
C LYS A 98 31.56 -13.00 -14.28
N ASP A 99 31.46 -13.12 -15.59
CA ASP A 99 32.45 -13.78 -16.44
C ASP A 99 32.49 -13.10 -17.81
N PRO A 100 33.59 -12.36 -18.15
CA PRO A 100 33.70 -11.66 -19.42
C PRO A 100 33.74 -12.57 -20.65
N ARG A 101 33.80 -13.89 -20.47
CA ARG A 101 33.74 -14.88 -21.54
C ARG A 101 32.35 -15.49 -21.69
N SER A 102 31.41 -15.21 -20.79
CA SER A 102 30.06 -15.74 -20.88
C SER A 102 29.31 -15.04 -22.03
N GLN A 103 28.44 -15.79 -22.69
CA GLN A 103 27.60 -15.25 -23.77
C GLN A 103 26.64 -14.19 -23.24
N GLU A 104 26.19 -14.34 -22.00
CA GLU A 104 25.30 -13.44 -21.29
C GLU A 104 25.94 -12.06 -21.08
N ASP A 105 27.18 -12.02 -20.56
CA ASP A 105 27.89 -10.76 -20.33
C ASP A 105 28.29 -10.10 -21.65
N ILE A 106 28.67 -10.88 -22.67
CA ILE A 106 28.96 -10.37 -24.03
C ILE A 106 27.71 -9.72 -24.61
N ALA A 107 26.55 -10.38 -24.56
CA ALA A 107 25.29 -9.86 -25.08
C ALA A 107 24.86 -8.56 -24.39
N LEU A 108 25.07 -8.45 -23.06
CA LEU A 108 24.80 -7.24 -22.30
C LEU A 108 25.70 -6.08 -22.72
N VAL A 109 27.00 -6.32 -22.92
CA VAL A 109 27.96 -5.30 -23.36
C VAL A 109 27.65 -4.85 -24.79
N GLU A 110 27.32 -5.74 -25.69
CA GLU A 110 26.94 -5.41 -27.06
C GLU A 110 25.65 -4.58 -27.08
N LEU A 111 24.64 -4.96 -26.31
CA LEU A 111 23.42 -4.21 -26.19
C LEU A 111 23.68 -2.80 -25.62
N ALA A 112 24.51 -2.67 -24.58
CA ALA A 112 24.85 -1.38 -23.98
C ALA A 112 25.55 -0.42 -24.95
N ARG A 113 26.30 -0.91 -25.92
CA ARG A 113 26.93 -0.12 -26.97
C ARG A 113 25.92 0.56 -27.90
N THR A 114 24.68 0.08 -27.93
CA THR A 114 23.59 0.68 -28.71
C THR A 114 22.83 1.76 -27.91
N ALA A 115 23.14 1.97 -26.65
CA ALA A 115 22.52 3.00 -25.81
C ALA A 115 22.83 4.42 -26.34
N GLY A 116 21.85 5.31 -26.26
CA GLY A 116 22.00 6.71 -26.69
C GLY A 116 21.56 6.99 -28.12
N ARG A 117 21.00 6.02 -28.82
CA ARG A 117 20.37 6.24 -30.13
C ARG A 117 18.89 6.59 -29.90
N ASP A 118 18.44 7.67 -30.55
CA ASP A 118 17.07 8.20 -30.45
C ASP A 118 16.07 7.36 -31.26
N CYS A 119 15.87 6.10 -30.85
CA CYS A 119 14.90 5.22 -31.49
C CYS A 119 14.21 4.32 -30.44
N PHE A 120 12.95 4.00 -30.68
CA PHE A 120 12.17 3.04 -29.89
C PHE A 120 12.61 1.59 -30.15
N TRP A 121 13.88 1.31 -29.92
CA TRP A 121 14.50 0.01 -30.12
C TRP A 121 15.05 -0.51 -28.78
N GLY A 122 14.94 -1.80 -28.55
CA GLY A 122 15.39 -2.41 -27.29
C GLY A 122 14.48 -2.14 -26.09
N TYR A 123 13.20 -1.88 -26.33
CA TYR A 123 12.19 -1.73 -25.28
C TYR A 123 11.29 -2.96 -25.20
N ILE A 124 11.01 -3.39 -23.99
CA ILE A 124 10.06 -4.46 -23.72
C ILE A 124 8.97 -3.99 -22.76
N GLU A 125 7.85 -4.68 -22.78
CA GLU A 125 6.76 -4.53 -21.83
C GLU A 125 6.42 -5.89 -21.22
N TYR A 126 6.00 -5.86 -19.97
CA TYR A 126 5.43 -7.04 -19.34
C TYR A 126 3.93 -6.90 -19.13
N CYS A 127 3.21 -7.98 -19.41
CA CYS A 127 1.82 -8.11 -19.01
C CYS A 127 1.69 -9.15 -17.90
N GLY A 128 0.59 -9.11 -17.17
CA GLY A 128 0.32 -10.04 -16.08
C GLY A 128 -1.09 -9.90 -15.54
N LYS A 129 -1.49 -10.86 -14.71
CA LYS A 129 -2.73 -10.79 -13.93
C LYS A 129 -2.41 -11.02 -12.46
N PHE A 130 -2.65 -10.01 -11.64
CA PHE A 130 -2.56 -10.09 -10.18
C PHE A 130 -3.91 -10.49 -9.58
N LYS A 131 -3.85 -11.32 -8.54
CA LYS A 131 -4.99 -11.70 -7.71
C LYS A 131 -4.60 -11.58 -6.26
N LEU A 132 -5.53 -11.10 -5.46
CA LEU A 132 -5.45 -11.02 -4.01
C LEU A 132 -6.66 -11.70 -3.40
N PHE A 133 -6.44 -12.43 -2.32
CA PHE A 133 -7.44 -12.76 -1.32
C PHE A 133 -6.82 -12.44 0.06
N GLU A 134 -7.56 -11.70 0.88
CA GLU A 134 -7.10 -11.30 2.21
C GLU A 134 -8.15 -11.66 3.24
N THR A 135 -7.70 -12.17 4.37
CA THR A 135 -8.48 -12.30 5.59
C THR A 135 -7.85 -11.40 6.65
N GLN A 136 -8.61 -10.53 7.24
CA GLN A 136 -8.17 -9.67 8.34
C GLN A 136 -8.88 -10.09 9.62
N ILE A 137 -8.10 -10.27 10.67
CA ILE A 137 -8.57 -10.54 12.03
C ILE A 137 -8.32 -9.28 12.83
N LEU A 138 -9.36 -8.72 13.45
CA LEU A 138 -9.25 -7.56 14.31
C LEU A 138 -9.90 -7.88 15.67
N PHE A 139 -9.10 -7.82 16.71
CA PHE A 139 -9.55 -7.92 18.08
C PHE A 139 -9.54 -6.53 18.72
N THR A 140 -10.64 -6.14 19.36
CA THR A 140 -10.76 -4.86 20.08
C THR A 140 -11.20 -5.13 21.49
N GLN A 141 -10.54 -4.50 22.46
CA GLN A 141 -10.89 -4.52 23.86
C GLN A 141 -11.08 -3.10 24.36
N ASN A 142 -12.29 -2.78 24.81
CA ASN A 142 -12.54 -1.54 25.50
C ASN A 142 -12.05 -1.62 26.93
N LEU A 143 -11.46 -0.53 27.39
CA LEU A 143 -10.96 -0.33 28.74
C LEU A 143 -11.80 0.77 29.42
N ARG A 144 -11.41 1.18 30.61
CA ARG A 144 -12.11 2.28 31.32
C ARG A 144 -11.77 3.64 30.73
N HIS A 145 -12.68 4.59 30.92
CA HIS A 145 -12.50 6.02 30.56
C HIS A 145 -12.23 6.29 29.07
N GLY A 146 -12.86 5.51 28.18
CA GLY A 146 -12.73 5.66 26.74
C GLY A 146 -11.44 5.10 26.16
N LEU A 147 -10.57 4.51 26.96
CA LEU A 147 -9.40 3.81 26.46
C LEU A 147 -9.80 2.49 25.82
N PHE A 148 -9.13 2.13 24.72
CA PHE A 148 -9.27 0.84 24.09
C PHE A 148 -7.95 0.34 23.51
N MET A 149 -7.87 -0.96 23.26
CA MET A 149 -6.74 -1.62 22.60
C MET A 149 -7.26 -2.42 21.42
N GLN A 150 -6.52 -2.40 20.31
CA GLN A 150 -6.81 -3.20 19.13
C GLN A 150 -5.58 -4.01 18.70
N ILE A 151 -5.82 -5.23 18.26
CA ILE A 151 -4.79 -6.10 17.66
C ILE A 151 -5.32 -6.53 16.29
N GLY A 152 -4.56 -6.23 15.24
CA GLY A 152 -4.93 -6.57 13.87
C GLY A 152 -3.90 -7.49 13.22
N LEU A 153 -4.36 -8.55 12.55
CA LEU A 153 -3.52 -9.50 11.83
C LEU A 153 -4.13 -9.80 10.46
N PRO A 154 -3.52 -9.34 9.36
CA PRO A 154 -3.94 -9.72 8.02
C PRO A 154 -3.24 -11.02 7.58
N ILE A 155 -4.00 -11.89 6.91
CA ILE A 155 -3.48 -13.08 6.21
C ILE A 155 -3.75 -12.86 4.73
N ARG A 156 -2.71 -12.95 3.88
CA ARG A 156 -2.78 -12.60 2.46
C ARG A 156 -2.39 -13.77 1.58
N HIS A 157 -3.26 -14.09 0.65
CA HIS A 157 -2.97 -14.94 -0.50
C HIS A 157 -2.83 -14.07 -1.74
N MET A 158 -1.63 -14.02 -2.32
CA MET A 158 -1.32 -13.21 -3.49
C MET A 158 -0.75 -14.08 -4.61
N SER A 159 -1.22 -13.86 -5.83
CA SER A 159 -0.68 -14.54 -7.00
C SER A 159 -0.56 -13.63 -8.20
N LEU A 160 0.56 -13.73 -8.89
CA LEU A 160 0.80 -13.14 -10.20
C LEU A 160 0.85 -14.26 -11.23
N THR A 161 -0.03 -14.19 -12.22
CA THR A 161 -0.18 -15.21 -13.26
C THR A 161 -0.19 -14.58 -14.64
N LYS A 162 -0.02 -15.39 -15.68
CA LYS A 162 -0.04 -14.95 -17.08
C LYS A 162 1.00 -13.85 -17.35
N VAL A 163 2.18 -13.96 -16.73
CA VAL A 163 3.30 -13.07 -17.04
C VAL A 163 3.76 -13.36 -18.45
N CYS A 164 3.80 -12.35 -19.28
CA CYS A 164 4.26 -12.45 -20.65
C CYS A 164 5.11 -11.22 -21.02
N LEU A 165 6.20 -11.43 -21.70
CA LEU A 165 7.05 -10.41 -22.29
C LEU A 165 6.50 -10.04 -23.67
N LYS A 166 6.44 -8.75 -23.94
CA LYS A 166 6.09 -8.18 -25.24
C LYS A 166 7.26 -7.31 -25.73
N ASP A 167 7.80 -7.64 -26.87
CA ASP A 167 8.75 -6.79 -27.57
C ASP A 167 8.02 -5.57 -28.15
N LEU A 168 8.53 -4.39 -27.88
CA LEU A 168 8.00 -3.13 -28.40
C LEU A 168 8.85 -2.59 -29.55
N THR A 169 9.90 -3.29 -29.94
CA THR A 169 10.80 -2.88 -31.03
C THR A 169 10.06 -2.97 -32.37
N PRO A 170 9.92 -1.87 -33.12
CA PRO A 170 9.23 -1.90 -34.41
C PRO A 170 10.01 -2.74 -35.44
N GLU A 171 9.32 -3.67 -36.11
CA GLU A 171 9.91 -4.46 -37.22
C GLU A 171 10.37 -3.58 -38.40
N ALA A 172 9.70 -2.44 -38.59
CA ALA A 172 9.85 -1.59 -39.78
C ALA A 172 10.87 -0.45 -39.66
N CYS A 173 11.48 -0.24 -38.52
CA CYS A 173 12.41 0.87 -38.29
C CYS A 173 13.68 0.40 -37.56
N PRO A 174 14.62 -0.24 -38.27
CA PRO A 174 15.92 -0.51 -37.69
C PRO A 174 16.62 0.83 -37.38
N CYS A 175 17.09 0.99 -36.15
CA CYS A 175 17.96 2.10 -35.81
C CYS A 175 19.18 2.11 -36.75
N PRO A 176 19.53 3.21 -37.40
CA PRO A 176 20.71 3.26 -38.28
C PRO A 176 21.97 2.81 -37.53
N GLY A 177 22.64 1.78 -38.03
CA GLY A 177 23.88 1.24 -37.49
C GLY A 177 23.72 0.36 -36.23
N VAL A 178 22.51 -0.15 -35.92
CA VAL A 178 22.28 -1.26 -34.99
C VAL A 178 21.98 -2.50 -35.81
N GLU A 179 22.74 -3.56 -35.58
CA GLU A 179 22.46 -4.84 -36.21
C GLU A 179 21.22 -5.47 -35.55
N SER A 180 20.21 -5.80 -36.34
CA SER A 180 19.00 -6.50 -35.84
C SER A 180 19.36 -7.79 -35.12
N HIS A 181 20.47 -8.40 -35.43
CA HIS A 181 21.01 -9.59 -34.79
C HIS A 181 21.32 -9.37 -33.30
N THR A 182 21.86 -8.20 -32.89
CA THR A 182 22.19 -7.92 -31.46
C THR A 182 20.95 -8.02 -30.58
N TRP A 183 19.84 -7.44 -31.01
CA TRP A 183 18.57 -7.49 -30.25
C TRP A 183 17.99 -8.90 -30.20
N GLN A 184 17.98 -9.60 -31.31
CA GLN A 184 17.47 -10.98 -31.36
C GLN A 184 18.33 -11.93 -30.52
N THR A 185 19.65 -11.77 -30.53
CA THR A 185 20.58 -12.52 -29.68
C THR A 185 20.30 -12.23 -28.19
N PHE A 186 20.13 -10.96 -27.83
CA PHE A 186 19.78 -10.58 -26.44
C PHE A 186 18.46 -11.22 -26.02
N LEU A 187 17.40 -11.13 -26.84
CA LEU A 187 16.10 -11.73 -26.51
C LEU A 187 16.17 -13.26 -26.37
N ALA A 188 16.96 -13.92 -27.22
CA ALA A 188 17.17 -15.37 -27.14
C ALA A 188 17.88 -15.80 -25.85
N LEU A 189 18.78 -14.97 -25.35
CA LEU A 189 19.55 -15.20 -24.12
C LEU A 189 18.90 -14.59 -22.88
N TYR A 190 17.78 -13.89 -23.01
CA TYR A 190 17.21 -13.05 -21.94
C TYR A 190 16.99 -13.78 -20.63
N ASP A 191 16.36 -14.94 -20.65
CA ASP A 191 16.11 -15.73 -19.43
C ASP A 191 17.42 -16.27 -18.83
N GLN A 192 18.41 -16.57 -19.65
CA GLN A 192 19.73 -17.01 -19.21
C GLN A 192 20.49 -15.86 -18.55
N ILE A 193 20.40 -14.65 -19.12
CA ILE A 193 20.96 -13.42 -18.55
C ILE A 193 20.36 -13.16 -17.17
N LEU A 194 19.03 -13.18 -17.06
CA LEU A 194 18.38 -12.99 -15.76
C LEU A 194 18.87 -14.04 -14.75
N LYS A 195 18.91 -15.31 -15.14
CA LYS A 195 19.39 -16.41 -14.28
C LYS A 195 20.87 -16.24 -13.91
N HIS A 196 21.71 -15.80 -14.83
CA HIS A 196 23.12 -15.52 -14.60
C HIS A 196 23.32 -14.46 -13.49
N TYR A 197 22.41 -13.49 -13.40
CA TYR A 197 22.39 -12.47 -12.34
C TYR A 197 21.48 -12.82 -11.15
N ASP A 198 21.15 -14.10 -10.94
CA ASP A 198 20.25 -14.59 -9.88
C ASP A 198 18.88 -13.89 -9.88
N LEU A 199 18.34 -13.58 -11.04
CA LEU A 199 17.07 -12.87 -11.17
C LEU A 199 16.06 -13.73 -11.94
N ARG A 200 14.79 -13.62 -11.57
CA ARG A 200 13.69 -14.30 -12.23
C ARG A 200 12.52 -13.34 -12.45
N ALA A 201 12.11 -13.16 -13.71
CA ALA A 201 10.94 -12.39 -14.08
C ALA A 201 9.77 -13.35 -14.39
N GLY A 202 9.12 -13.84 -13.36
CA GLY A 202 8.12 -14.90 -13.51
C GLY A 202 6.87 -14.71 -12.66
N THR A 203 6.04 -15.75 -12.69
CA THR A 203 4.83 -15.83 -11.85
C THR A 203 5.19 -16.17 -10.42
N PHE A 204 4.33 -15.75 -9.49
CA PHE A 204 4.40 -16.19 -8.10
C PHE A 204 3.02 -16.56 -7.55
N ASN A 205 3.01 -17.37 -6.51
CA ASN A 205 1.84 -17.71 -5.72
C ASN A 205 2.29 -17.93 -4.28
N LYS A 206 1.72 -17.15 -3.34
CA LYS A 206 2.12 -17.21 -1.94
C LYS A 206 0.99 -16.85 -0.99
N THR A 207 0.99 -17.51 0.17
CA THR A 207 0.12 -17.22 1.30
C THR A 207 0.98 -16.96 2.53
N ASN A 208 0.83 -15.80 3.16
CA ASN A 208 1.58 -15.47 4.37
C ASN A 208 0.74 -14.52 5.24
N ILE A 209 1.14 -14.42 6.51
CA ILE A 209 0.68 -13.34 7.37
C ILE A 209 1.28 -12.00 6.89
N GLY A 210 0.56 -10.91 7.11
CA GLY A 210 1.08 -9.55 6.97
C GLY A 210 1.67 -9.05 8.29
N ASP A 211 1.82 -7.75 8.41
CA ASP A 211 2.35 -7.15 9.62
C ASP A 211 1.28 -7.08 10.73
N LEU A 212 1.67 -7.48 11.92
CA LEU A 212 0.84 -7.41 13.12
C LEU A 212 0.73 -5.96 13.57
N SER A 213 -0.49 -5.47 13.76
CA SER A 213 -0.74 -4.15 14.34
C SER A 213 -1.19 -4.25 15.79
N LEU A 214 -0.61 -3.41 16.64
CA LEU A 214 -1.03 -3.18 18.01
C LEU A 214 -1.36 -1.69 18.16
N ILE A 215 -2.58 -1.37 18.51
CA ILE A 215 -3.10 -0.01 18.59
C ILE A 215 -3.65 0.22 19.98
N VAL A 216 -3.37 1.37 20.54
CA VAL A 216 -4.02 1.91 21.73
C VAL A 216 -4.74 3.19 21.31
N GLY A 217 -5.98 3.32 21.71
CA GLY A 217 -6.77 4.47 21.37
C GLY A 217 -7.52 5.02 22.59
N TRP A 218 -7.98 6.23 22.42
CA TRP A 218 -8.87 6.89 23.34
C TRP A 218 -9.99 7.54 22.54
N GLY A 219 -11.21 7.25 22.95
CA GLY A 219 -12.41 7.80 22.34
C GLY A 219 -13.29 8.48 23.35
N CYS A 220 -14.05 9.43 22.88
CA CYS A 220 -15.10 10.08 23.67
C CYS A 220 -16.36 10.25 22.81
N ASN A 221 -17.47 9.99 23.46
CA ASN A 221 -18.80 10.14 22.90
C ASN A 221 -19.54 11.26 23.64
N TYR A 222 -20.10 12.20 22.89
CA TYR A 222 -20.95 13.26 23.40
C TYR A 222 -22.36 13.07 22.83
N GLN A 223 -23.33 12.84 23.70
CA GLN A 223 -24.73 12.59 23.34
C GLN A 223 -25.63 13.76 23.77
N ASP A 224 -26.87 13.74 23.28
CA ASP A 224 -27.95 14.69 23.67
C ASP A 224 -27.63 16.17 23.43
N MET A 225 -26.95 16.49 22.35
CA MET A 225 -26.79 17.87 21.94
C MET A 225 -28.09 18.38 21.31
N ARG A 226 -28.39 19.69 21.46
CA ARG A 226 -29.63 20.30 20.97
C ARG A 226 -29.91 20.14 19.47
N VAL A 227 -28.88 19.85 18.65
CA VAL A 227 -28.96 19.82 17.19
C VAL A 227 -28.38 18.50 16.64
N LEU A 228 -27.47 17.87 17.35
CA LEU A 228 -26.79 16.63 16.96
C LEU A 228 -27.16 15.54 17.97
N ASP A 229 -27.40 14.34 17.48
CA ASP A 229 -27.73 13.20 18.35
C ASP A 229 -26.49 12.76 19.13
N TYR A 230 -25.34 12.71 18.43
CA TYR A 230 -24.07 12.41 19.05
C TYR A 230 -22.88 12.96 18.27
N VAL A 231 -21.74 13.07 18.94
CA VAL A 231 -20.42 13.30 18.34
C VAL A 231 -19.43 12.33 18.96
N ASP A 232 -18.83 11.50 18.12
CA ASP A 232 -17.76 10.59 18.49
C ASP A 232 -16.43 11.13 18.03
N LEU A 233 -15.42 11.03 18.88
CA LEU A 233 -14.04 11.41 18.58
C LEU A 233 -13.11 10.30 19.03
N ASP A 234 -12.28 9.80 18.13
CA ASP A 234 -11.26 8.80 18.42
C ASP A 234 -9.86 9.30 18.10
N PHE A 235 -8.92 8.97 18.98
CA PHE A 235 -7.48 9.14 18.75
C PHE A 235 -6.80 7.80 18.96
N LYS A 236 -5.93 7.45 18.02
CA LYS A 236 -5.24 6.14 18.00
C LYS A 236 -3.76 6.33 17.77
N ILE A 237 -2.95 5.60 18.51
CA ILE A 237 -1.53 5.41 18.26
C ILE A 237 -1.25 3.91 18.19
N GLY A 238 -0.43 3.49 17.25
CA GLY A 238 -0.18 2.06 17.07
C GLY A 238 1.21 1.77 16.53
N MET A 239 1.58 0.51 16.67
CA MET A 239 2.81 -0.06 16.14
C MET A 239 2.49 -1.15 15.15
N LEU A 240 3.24 -1.19 14.04
CA LEU A 240 3.23 -2.25 13.04
C LEU A 240 4.50 -3.08 13.18
N PHE A 241 4.35 -4.30 13.65
CA PHE A 241 5.46 -5.22 13.80
C PHE A 241 5.72 -5.95 12.49
N PRO A 242 6.96 -6.03 12.01
CA PRO A 242 7.32 -6.59 10.70
C PRO A 242 7.27 -8.13 10.69
N THR A 243 6.09 -8.69 10.89
CA THR A 243 5.84 -10.15 10.86
C THR A 243 5.60 -10.68 9.44
N GLY A 244 5.29 -9.79 8.50
CA GLY A 244 5.07 -10.13 7.10
C GLY A 244 6.32 -10.59 6.38
N LYS A 245 6.12 -11.41 5.34
CA LYS A 245 7.22 -11.88 4.50
C LYS A 245 7.76 -10.73 3.64
N LYS A 246 9.07 -10.53 3.70
CA LYS A 246 9.81 -9.54 2.90
C LYS A 246 9.80 -9.91 1.42
N GLN A 247 10.05 -8.91 0.57
CA GLN A 247 10.27 -9.10 -0.85
C GLN A 247 11.52 -9.95 -1.11
N ASN A 248 11.40 -10.90 -2.05
CA ASN A 248 12.54 -11.67 -2.53
C ASN A 248 13.29 -10.87 -3.61
N VAL A 249 14.50 -10.43 -3.29
CA VAL A 249 15.34 -9.62 -4.20
C VAL A 249 15.74 -10.32 -5.50
N ASN A 250 15.56 -11.64 -5.57
CA ASN A 250 15.84 -12.42 -6.76
C ASN A 250 14.60 -12.63 -7.65
N GLU A 251 13.46 -12.09 -7.28
CA GLU A 251 12.22 -12.14 -8.07
C GLU A 251 11.77 -10.72 -8.43
N VAL A 252 11.74 -10.43 -9.73
CA VAL A 252 11.45 -9.08 -10.26
C VAL A 252 10.10 -8.54 -9.79
N PHE A 253 9.08 -9.40 -9.78
CA PHE A 253 7.70 -9.00 -9.53
C PHE A 253 7.19 -9.43 -8.15
N ASP A 254 8.09 -9.85 -7.24
CA ASP A 254 7.66 -10.24 -5.90
C ASP A 254 7.14 -9.03 -5.11
N ILE A 255 6.09 -9.26 -4.33
CA ILE A 255 5.42 -8.25 -3.50
C ILE A 255 5.49 -8.72 -2.04
N PRO A 256 5.95 -7.90 -1.09
CA PRO A 256 5.95 -8.28 0.33
C PRO A 256 4.53 -8.47 0.85
N THR A 257 4.33 -9.24 1.91
CA THR A 257 3.01 -9.40 2.54
C THR A 257 2.73 -8.41 3.65
N GLY A 258 3.75 -7.64 4.05
CA GLY A 258 3.70 -6.52 4.98
C GLY A 258 4.48 -5.35 4.43
N TYR A 259 5.00 -4.52 5.30
CA TYR A 259 5.80 -3.34 4.95
C TYR A 259 7.29 -3.69 4.81
N ASP A 260 7.58 -4.79 4.11
CA ASP A 260 8.92 -5.26 3.71
C ASP A 260 9.94 -5.35 4.85
N GLY A 261 9.45 -5.61 6.05
CA GLY A 261 10.24 -5.80 7.26
C GLY A 261 10.61 -4.51 7.99
N HIS A 262 9.96 -3.40 7.69
CA HIS A 262 10.09 -2.14 8.42
C HIS A 262 9.16 -2.12 9.63
N LEU A 263 9.66 -1.64 10.78
CA LEU A 263 8.83 -1.32 11.93
C LEU A 263 8.09 -0.02 11.64
N GLY A 264 6.77 0.00 11.82
CA GLY A 264 5.95 1.19 11.64
C GLY A 264 5.39 1.72 12.95
N VAL A 265 5.25 3.04 13.05
CA VAL A 265 4.48 3.72 14.10
C VAL A 265 3.41 4.56 13.42
N GLY A 266 2.16 4.38 13.82
CA GLY A 266 1.04 5.07 13.23
C GLY A 266 0.27 5.91 14.24
N VAL A 267 -0.31 6.99 13.74
CA VAL A 267 -1.25 7.85 14.46
C VAL A 267 -2.46 8.08 13.59
N SER A 268 -3.64 8.07 14.18
CA SER A 268 -4.88 8.41 13.47
C SER A 268 -5.91 9.05 14.38
N SER A 269 -6.85 9.74 13.77
CA SER A 269 -8.04 10.25 14.44
C SER A 269 -9.24 10.14 13.53
N ASP A 270 -10.40 9.95 14.10
CA ASP A 270 -11.68 9.94 13.42
C ASP A 270 -12.72 10.72 14.21
N ILE A 271 -13.67 11.29 13.47
CA ILE A 271 -14.84 11.96 13.99
C ILE A 271 -16.09 11.43 13.28
N ALA A 272 -17.13 11.11 14.06
CA ALA A 272 -18.44 10.78 13.54
C ALA A 272 -19.50 11.67 14.20
N ILE A 273 -20.46 12.11 13.42
CA ILE A 273 -21.53 13.04 13.83
C ILE A 273 -22.86 12.44 13.42
N GLY A 274 -23.67 12.08 14.38
CA GLY A 274 -25.07 11.67 14.18
C GLY A 274 -25.98 12.89 14.06
N VAL A 275 -26.77 12.93 12.97
CA VAL A 275 -27.67 14.05 12.61
C VAL A 275 -29.06 13.44 12.57
N TYR A 276 -29.69 12.78 13.03
CA TYR A 276 -30.90 11.98 13.15
C TYR A 276 -30.51 10.54 13.55
N ASN A 277 -31.38 9.86 14.20
CA ASN A 277 -31.18 8.49 14.67
C ASN A 277 -30.76 7.48 13.56
N TRP A 278 -30.74 7.88 12.31
CA TRP A 278 -30.46 7.03 11.17
C TRP A 278 -29.37 7.57 10.21
N LEU A 279 -28.81 8.74 10.46
CA LEU A 279 -27.85 9.36 9.56
C LEU A 279 -26.61 9.81 10.30
N THR A 280 -25.44 9.30 9.89
CA THR A 280 -24.14 9.64 10.43
C THR A 280 -23.22 10.13 9.32
N PHE A 281 -22.48 11.18 9.57
CA PHE A 281 -21.37 11.62 8.75
C PHE A 281 -20.08 11.53 9.55
N GLY A 282 -18.99 11.19 8.88
CA GLY A 282 -17.71 11.13 9.54
C GLY A 282 -16.54 11.47 8.64
N GLY A 283 -15.43 11.76 9.29
CA GLY A 283 -14.15 11.99 8.64
C GLY A 283 -13.03 11.36 9.46
N TYR A 284 -11.96 10.99 8.81
CA TYR A 284 -10.82 10.36 9.44
C TYR A 284 -9.52 10.70 8.72
N GLY A 285 -8.42 10.58 9.43
CA GLY A 285 -7.11 10.75 8.87
C GLY A 285 -6.02 10.15 9.75
N GLY A 286 -4.88 9.89 9.15
CA GLY A 286 -3.76 9.32 9.89
C GLY A 286 -2.49 9.27 9.07
N ALA A 287 -1.42 8.87 9.75
CA ALA A 287 -0.11 8.68 9.14
C ALA A 287 0.63 7.49 9.77
N ILE A 288 1.48 6.85 8.99
CA ILE A 288 2.37 5.77 9.41
C ILE A 288 3.79 6.17 9.05
N LEU A 289 4.64 6.22 10.06
CA LEU A 289 6.08 6.45 9.93
C LEU A 289 6.80 5.11 10.07
N PHE A 290 7.82 4.89 9.26
CA PHE A 290 8.60 3.67 9.28
C PHE A 290 10.03 3.94 9.75
N ALA A 291 10.58 3.01 10.51
CA ALA A 291 11.99 2.99 10.81
C ALA A 291 12.76 2.55 9.56
N ASP A 292 13.83 3.26 9.25
CA ASP A 292 14.75 2.87 8.19
C ASP A 292 15.51 1.57 8.56
N LYS A 293 15.98 0.88 7.53
CA LYS A 293 16.63 -0.42 7.70
C LYS A 293 17.61 -0.74 6.58
N THR A 294 18.80 -1.18 6.95
CA THR A 294 19.76 -1.72 5.98
C THR A 294 19.36 -3.11 5.54
N ARG A 295 19.35 -3.30 4.23
CA ARG A 295 19.05 -4.60 3.61
C ARG A 295 19.65 -4.75 2.21
N MET A 296 19.74 -6.01 1.76
CA MET A 296 20.09 -6.32 0.37
C MET A 296 18.92 -5.98 -0.55
N ILE A 297 19.17 -5.16 -1.57
CA ILE A 297 18.17 -4.79 -2.58
C ILE A 297 18.82 -4.67 -3.97
N ARG A 298 18.00 -4.64 -5.01
CA ARG A 298 18.46 -4.35 -6.35
C ARG A 298 18.28 -2.87 -6.66
N MET A 299 19.35 -2.28 -7.15
CA MET A 299 19.41 -0.84 -7.41
C MET A 299 19.86 -0.58 -8.84
N LYS A 300 19.41 0.53 -9.41
CA LYS A 300 19.88 0.96 -10.72
C LYS A 300 21.28 1.56 -10.63
N THR A 301 22.03 1.35 -11.69
CA THR A 301 23.43 1.77 -11.82
C THR A 301 23.61 2.91 -12.84
N ASP A 302 22.58 3.20 -13.65
CA ASP A 302 22.54 4.32 -14.58
C ASP A 302 21.24 5.12 -14.40
N MET A 303 21.32 6.44 -14.49
CA MET A 303 20.17 7.35 -14.31
C MET A 303 19.03 7.09 -15.30
N ARG A 304 19.36 6.59 -16.49
CA ARG A 304 18.39 6.35 -17.58
C ARG A 304 17.74 4.97 -17.56
N GLN A 305 18.12 4.07 -16.62
CA GLN A 305 17.45 2.78 -16.45
C GLN A 305 15.99 2.97 -16.05
N ASN A 306 15.06 2.22 -16.66
CA ASN A 306 13.64 2.22 -16.35
C ASN A 306 13.13 0.81 -16.05
N GLY A 307 12.06 0.73 -15.25
CA GLY A 307 11.35 -0.50 -14.95
C GLY A 307 11.94 -1.31 -13.79
N TYR A 308 11.40 -2.50 -13.59
CA TYR A 308 11.71 -3.35 -12.45
C TYR A 308 12.99 -4.19 -12.64
N ILE A 309 13.52 -4.32 -13.87
CA ILE A 309 14.68 -5.17 -14.15
C ILE A 309 15.97 -4.44 -13.75
N LYS A 310 16.60 -4.91 -12.69
CA LYS A 310 17.85 -4.37 -12.14
C LYS A 310 18.78 -5.54 -11.85
N LEU A 311 19.87 -5.65 -12.59
CA LEU A 311 20.79 -6.79 -12.44
C LEU A 311 21.66 -6.65 -11.20
N ALA A 312 22.09 -5.45 -10.86
CA ALA A 312 22.97 -5.19 -9.72
C ALA A 312 22.20 -5.25 -8.39
N LYS A 313 22.77 -5.95 -7.40
CA LYS A 313 22.28 -6.02 -6.03
C LYS A 313 23.35 -5.57 -5.04
N GLY A 314 22.96 -4.90 -3.98
CA GLY A 314 23.86 -4.43 -2.93
C GLY A 314 23.09 -4.06 -1.65
N CYS A 315 23.83 -3.85 -0.57
CA CYS A 315 23.25 -3.35 0.67
C CYS A 315 23.00 -1.85 0.57
N ALA A 316 21.84 -1.44 1.04
CA ALA A 316 21.49 -0.04 1.21
C ALA A 316 20.64 0.15 2.47
N ASN A 317 20.81 1.29 3.14
CA ASN A 317 19.83 1.74 4.10
C ASN A 317 18.62 2.26 3.34
N VAL A 318 17.43 1.71 3.66
CA VAL A 318 16.15 2.01 3.02
C VAL A 318 15.32 2.83 4.01
N ASP A 319 15.01 4.05 3.64
CA ASP A 319 14.06 4.92 4.32
C ASP A 319 12.72 4.87 3.56
N PRO A 320 11.71 4.16 4.06
CA PRO A 320 10.42 3.99 3.36
C PRO A 320 9.54 5.23 3.41
N GLY A 321 9.86 6.20 4.27
CA GLY A 321 9.08 7.41 4.47
C GLY A 321 7.69 7.21 5.05
N VAL A 322 6.82 8.20 4.87
CA VAL A 322 5.51 8.28 5.52
C VAL A 322 4.40 7.88 4.55
N ILE A 323 3.51 7.01 5.00
CA ILE A 323 2.18 6.84 4.41
C ILE A 323 1.21 7.73 5.18
N TRP A 324 0.38 8.49 4.49
CA TRP A 324 -0.71 9.25 5.09
C TRP A 324 -2.01 9.05 4.33
N TYR A 325 -3.11 9.17 5.03
CA TYR A 325 -4.43 9.02 4.45
C TYR A 325 -5.43 9.97 5.12
N ALA A 326 -6.43 10.36 4.36
CA ALA A 326 -7.58 11.08 4.85
C ALA A 326 -8.83 10.66 4.08
N GLY A 327 -9.97 10.73 4.73
CA GLY A 327 -11.22 10.34 4.09
C GLY A 327 -12.44 10.82 4.84
N GLY A 328 -13.60 10.52 4.27
CA GLY A 328 -14.88 10.79 4.88
C GLY A 328 -15.91 9.75 4.45
N PHE A 329 -16.98 9.66 5.20
CA PHE A 329 -18.06 8.74 4.96
C PHE A 329 -19.42 9.30 5.36
N GLY A 330 -20.46 8.76 4.76
CA GLY A 330 -21.83 8.89 5.21
C GLY A 330 -22.41 7.51 5.45
N LYS A 331 -23.10 7.32 6.56
CA LYS A 331 -23.74 6.06 6.96
C LYS A 331 -25.23 6.29 7.20
N LEU A 332 -26.03 5.43 6.64
CA LEU A 332 -27.45 5.28 6.95
C LEU A 332 -27.58 4.15 7.97
N ASP A 333 -27.80 4.50 9.22
CA ASP A 333 -27.83 3.56 10.32
C ASP A 333 -29.23 3.01 10.57
N HIS A 334 -29.31 1.72 10.82
CA HIS A 334 -30.53 1.03 11.28
C HIS A 334 -31.79 1.38 10.49
N ILE A 335 -31.67 1.62 9.17
CA ILE A 335 -32.78 2.01 8.28
C ILE A 335 -33.88 0.95 8.21
N ALA A 336 -33.57 -0.31 8.51
CA ALA A 336 -34.54 -1.39 8.63
C ALA A 336 -34.01 -2.46 9.60
N ALA A 337 -34.52 -2.45 10.84
CA ALA A 337 -34.30 -3.53 11.83
C ALA A 337 -32.82 -3.99 11.98
N GLY A 338 -31.88 -3.06 12.05
CA GLY A 338 -30.46 -3.34 12.20
C GLY A 338 -29.64 -3.33 10.91
N PHE A 339 -30.26 -3.08 9.76
CA PHE A 339 -29.55 -2.93 8.49
C PHE A 339 -29.02 -1.52 8.32
N SER A 340 -27.76 -1.42 7.93
CA SER A 340 -27.07 -0.15 7.68
C SER A 340 -26.35 -0.15 6.33
N LEU A 341 -26.20 1.03 5.74
CA LEU A 341 -25.47 1.27 4.51
C LEU A 341 -24.45 2.39 4.70
N LEU A 342 -23.23 2.17 4.25
CA LEU A 342 -22.17 3.18 4.30
C LEU A 342 -21.58 3.40 2.92
N GLY A 343 -21.40 4.67 2.55
CA GLY A 343 -20.61 5.13 1.44
C GLY A 343 -19.46 5.99 1.94
N GLY A 344 -18.24 5.73 1.49
CA GLY A 344 -17.06 6.47 1.93
C GLY A 344 -16.05 6.68 0.82
N TYR A 345 -15.10 7.57 1.08
CA TYR A 345 -13.99 7.88 0.20
C TYR A 345 -12.71 8.04 1.00
N THR A 346 -11.62 7.45 0.52
CA THR A 346 -10.28 7.62 1.08
C THR A 346 -9.32 8.10 0.00
N TYR A 347 -8.57 9.13 0.31
CA TYR A 347 -7.31 9.44 -0.33
C TYR A 347 -6.17 8.90 0.52
N CYS A 348 -5.25 8.16 -0.08
CA CYS A 348 -4.07 7.64 0.60
C CYS A 348 -2.85 7.91 -0.29
N ALA A 349 -1.77 8.35 0.30
CA ALA A 349 -0.54 8.60 -0.43
C ALA A 349 0.68 8.17 0.38
N GLN A 350 1.68 7.75 -0.34
CA GLN A 350 2.99 7.48 0.21
C GLN A 350 4.02 8.32 -0.53
N GLN A 351 4.95 8.85 0.21
CA GLN A 351 6.04 9.65 -0.33
C GLN A 351 7.12 8.76 -0.94
N ARG A 352 8.12 9.35 -1.57
CA ARG A 352 9.20 8.66 -2.27
C ARG A 352 10.16 7.94 -1.32
N THR A 353 10.60 6.70 -1.61
CA THR A 353 11.70 6.01 -0.92
C THR A 353 13.04 6.70 -1.14
N ARG A 354 13.89 6.67 -0.11
CA ARG A 354 15.30 7.04 -0.22
C ARG A 354 16.20 5.84 0.07
N LEU A 355 17.20 5.71 -0.75
CA LEU A 355 18.22 4.69 -0.59
C LEU A 355 19.56 5.34 -0.31
N SER A 356 20.25 4.82 0.71
CA SER A 356 21.64 5.16 0.99
C SER A 356 22.49 3.92 0.75
N PRO A 357 23.03 3.73 -0.47
CA PRO A 357 23.84 2.58 -0.79
C PRO A 357 25.14 2.53 0.04
N GLU A 358 25.54 1.36 0.52
CA GLU A 358 26.84 1.18 1.19
C GLU A 358 28.00 1.26 0.20
N ASN A 359 27.83 0.67 -0.98
CA ASN A 359 28.84 0.73 -2.05
C ASN A 359 28.54 1.86 -3.04
N THR A 360 29.03 3.06 -2.77
CA THR A 360 28.81 4.24 -3.61
C THR A 360 29.62 4.24 -4.91
N HIS A 361 30.63 3.37 -5.07
CA HIS A 361 31.36 3.21 -6.32
C HIS A 361 30.52 2.52 -7.39
N LEU A 362 29.76 1.49 -7.00
CA LEU A 362 28.86 0.80 -7.91
C LEU A 362 27.51 1.52 -8.02
N PHE A 363 27.01 2.01 -6.92
CA PHE A 363 25.70 2.64 -6.82
C PHE A 363 25.84 4.13 -6.50
N ASN A 364 25.90 4.94 -7.55
CA ASN A 364 25.86 6.39 -7.36
C ASN A 364 24.52 6.78 -6.71
N PRO A 365 24.51 7.46 -5.54
CA PRO A 365 23.28 7.80 -4.82
C PRO A 365 22.27 8.59 -5.66
N THR A 366 22.75 9.48 -6.54
CA THR A 366 21.89 10.24 -7.45
C THR A 366 21.22 9.32 -8.46
N ALA A 367 21.98 8.44 -9.13
CA ALA A 367 21.43 7.48 -10.08
C ALA A 367 20.46 6.51 -9.41
N THR A 368 20.83 5.97 -8.26
CA THR A 368 19.99 5.05 -7.48
C THR A 368 18.67 5.70 -7.10
N ASN A 369 18.70 6.92 -6.58
CA ASN A 369 17.50 7.63 -6.13
C ASN A 369 16.69 8.29 -7.28
N CYS A 370 17.18 8.33 -8.51
CA CYS A 370 16.38 8.70 -9.69
C CYS A 370 15.47 7.57 -10.19
N ASP A 371 15.40 6.45 -9.49
CA ASP A 371 14.56 5.31 -9.86
C ASP A 371 13.07 5.64 -9.72
N ALA A 372 12.31 5.46 -10.79
CA ALA A 372 10.86 5.67 -10.80
C ALA A 372 10.15 4.70 -9.85
N THR A 373 10.69 3.48 -9.66
CA THR A 373 10.12 2.49 -8.72
C THR A 373 10.24 2.90 -7.26
N LEU A 374 11.08 3.89 -6.94
CA LEU A 374 11.18 4.54 -5.65
C LEU A 374 10.28 5.78 -5.53
N GLY A 375 9.54 6.12 -6.58
CA GLY A 375 8.62 7.25 -6.60
C GLY A 375 7.50 7.08 -5.57
N GLY A 376 6.94 8.19 -5.12
CA GLY A 376 5.71 8.16 -4.34
C GLY A 376 4.54 7.63 -5.16
N TRP A 377 3.48 7.30 -4.47
CA TRP A 377 2.22 6.88 -5.07
C TRP A 377 1.04 7.54 -4.35
N ASP A 378 -0.06 7.63 -5.03
CA ASP A 378 -1.33 7.98 -4.41
C ASP A 378 -2.47 7.06 -4.87
N MET A 379 -3.54 7.02 -4.09
CA MET A 379 -4.69 6.18 -4.35
C MET A 379 -5.99 6.83 -3.88
N HIS A 380 -6.97 6.82 -4.77
CA HIS A 380 -8.33 7.22 -4.49
C HIS A 380 -9.23 5.99 -4.43
N THR A 381 -9.87 5.76 -3.29
CA THR A 381 -10.72 4.59 -3.07
C THR A 381 -12.12 5.00 -2.66
N ILE A 382 -13.13 4.45 -3.32
CA ILE A 382 -14.52 4.51 -2.87
C ILE A 382 -14.81 3.24 -2.09
N HIS A 383 -15.46 3.40 -0.94
CA HIS A 383 -15.89 2.33 -0.05
C HIS A 383 -17.41 2.24 -0.06
N LEU A 384 -17.92 1.04 -0.20
CA LEU A 384 -19.33 0.73 -0.03
C LEU A 384 -19.41 -0.41 0.98
N LEU A 385 -20.25 -0.26 2.00
CA LEU A 385 -20.49 -1.27 3.02
C LEU A 385 -21.99 -1.39 3.25
N ALA A 386 -22.46 -2.61 3.33
CA ALA A 386 -23.79 -2.95 3.81
C ALA A 386 -23.63 -3.91 4.97
N ASP A 387 -24.12 -3.58 6.13
CA ASP A 387 -24.02 -4.41 7.32
C ASP A 387 -25.37 -4.61 7.99
N TYR A 388 -25.48 -5.71 8.69
CA TYR A 388 -26.62 -6.07 9.52
C TYR A 388 -26.12 -6.40 10.93
N ASP A 389 -26.59 -5.63 11.87
CA ASP A 389 -26.34 -5.83 13.29
C ASP A 389 -27.50 -6.61 13.92
N CYS A 390 -27.19 -7.76 14.50
CA CYS A 390 -28.16 -8.60 15.19
C CYS A 390 -28.30 -8.23 16.68
N ALA A 391 -27.74 -7.11 17.12
CA ALA A 391 -27.84 -6.65 18.49
C ALA A 391 -29.31 -6.53 18.92
N ARG A 392 -29.61 -7.04 20.13
CA ARG A 392 -30.91 -6.89 20.76
C ARG A 392 -30.69 -6.39 22.19
N GLU A 393 -31.57 -5.52 22.66
CA GLU A 393 -31.53 -5.06 24.05
C GLU A 393 -31.48 -6.22 25.05
N GLY A 394 -30.56 -6.15 26.01
CA GLY A 394 -30.40 -7.16 27.06
C GLY A 394 -29.59 -8.40 26.67
N HIS A 395 -29.04 -8.46 25.46
CA HIS A 395 -28.16 -9.56 25.08
C HIS A 395 -26.66 -9.14 25.16
N HIS A 396 -25.88 -9.98 25.88
CA HIS A 396 -24.43 -9.79 26.06
C HIS A 396 -23.61 -10.19 24.80
N PHE A 397 -24.25 -10.79 23.82
CA PHE A 397 -23.62 -11.25 22.57
C PHE A 397 -24.35 -10.68 21.36
N SER A 398 -23.63 -9.93 20.54
CA SER A 398 -24.18 -9.25 19.35
C SER A 398 -23.37 -9.60 18.11
N PRO A 399 -23.86 -10.55 17.28
CA PRO A 399 -23.22 -10.85 16.01
C PRO A 399 -23.54 -9.79 14.96
N ARG A 400 -22.56 -9.50 14.10
CA ARG A 400 -22.68 -8.60 12.95
C ARG A 400 -22.23 -9.32 11.69
N ILE A 401 -22.92 -9.07 10.59
CA ILE A 401 -22.54 -9.56 9.26
C ILE A 401 -22.62 -8.42 8.27
N GLY A 402 -21.65 -8.32 7.37
CA GLY A 402 -21.66 -7.29 6.36
C GLY A 402 -20.99 -7.73 5.05
N PHE A 403 -21.21 -6.91 4.03
CA PHE A 403 -20.59 -7.02 2.72
C PHE A 403 -19.97 -5.68 2.35
N PHE A 404 -18.78 -5.70 1.77
CA PHE A 404 -18.09 -4.49 1.36
C PHE A 404 -17.53 -4.56 -0.06
N ALA A 405 -17.38 -3.39 -0.67
CA ALA A 405 -16.66 -3.21 -1.91
C ALA A 405 -15.72 -1.99 -1.77
N ASN A 406 -14.44 -2.21 -2.05
CA ASN A 406 -13.43 -1.17 -2.12
C ASN A 406 -13.00 -1.01 -3.58
N LEU A 407 -13.27 0.15 -4.16
CA LEU A 407 -13.10 0.44 -5.57
C LEU A 407 -11.99 1.48 -5.73
N THR A 408 -10.82 1.08 -6.24
CA THR A 408 -9.78 2.04 -6.63
C THR A 408 -10.20 2.76 -7.90
N VAL A 409 -10.52 4.06 -7.78
CA VAL A 409 -11.09 4.88 -8.86
C VAL A 409 -10.09 5.81 -9.51
N GLY A 410 -8.93 6.04 -8.88
CA GLY A 410 -7.85 6.90 -9.39
C GLY A 410 -6.58 6.71 -8.60
N GLY A 411 -5.50 7.36 -9.06
CA GLY A 411 -4.22 7.41 -8.38
C GLY A 411 -3.03 7.37 -9.35
N GLU A 412 -1.85 7.35 -8.78
CA GLU A 412 -0.58 7.20 -9.51
C GLU A 412 0.23 6.02 -8.95
N HIS A 413 0.86 5.26 -9.83
CA HIS A 413 1.73 4.12 -9.51
C HIS A 413 1.07 3.04 -8.66
N ILE A 414 -0.21 2.75 -8.89
CA ILE A 414 -0.98 1.74 -8.15
C ILE A 414 -1.74 0.79 -9.07
N TYR A 415 -2.12 -0.36 -8.54
CA TYR A 415 -2.96 -1.32 -9.26
C TYR A 415 -4.43 -0.84 -9.28
N LYS A 416 -5.02 -0.82 -10.47
CA LYS A 416 -6.46 -0.57 -10.63
C LYS A 416 -7.23 -1.83 -10.22
N MET A 417 -7.54 -1.96 -8.94
CA MET A 417 -8.16 -3.15 -8.41
C MET A 417 -9.47 -2.84 -7.68
N GLN A 418 -10.42 -3.76 -7.80
CA GLN A 418 -11.64 -3.79 -7.04
C GLN A 418 -11.55 -4.97 -6.07
N VAL A 419 -11.74 -4.71 -4.79
CA VAL A 419 -11.77 -5.73 -3.74
C VAL A 419 -13.17 -5.79 -3.17
N THR A 420 -13.79 -6.95 -3.26
CA THR A 420 -15.11 -7.21 -2.68
C THR A 420 -15.00 -8.32 -1.65
N GLY A 421 -15.83 -8.27 -0.64
CA GLY A 421 -15.77 -9.26 0.42
C GLY A 421 -16.91 -9.15 1.41
N GLY A 422 -16.77 -9.90 2.50
CA GLY A 422 -17.67 -9.87 3.63
C GLY A 422 -16.91 -9.68 4.93
N ASN A 423 -17.63 -9.26 5.93
CA ASN A 423 -17.15 -9.21 7.30
C ASN A 423 -18.15 -9.91 8.21
N PHE A 424 -17.61 -10.53 9.23
CA PHE A 424 -18.34 -11.11 10.32
C PHE A 424 -17.71 -10.65 11.63
N GLY A 425 -18.50 -10.06 12.50
CA GLY A 425 -18.05 -9.59 13.80
C GLY A 425 -18.96 -10.08 14.89
N PHE A 426 -18.46 -10.11 16.10
CA PHE A 426 -19.26 -10.28 17.28
C PHE A 426 -18.70 -9.48 18.45
N ASP A 427 -19.61 -8.90 19.18
CA ASP A 427 -19.32 -8.16 20.40
C ASP A 427 -19.78 -8.97 21.62
N ILE A 428 -18.97 -8.93 22.65
CA ILE A 428 -19.30 -9.53 23.95
C ILE A 428 -19.21 -8.42 25.00
N ALA A 429 -20.36 -8.07 25.56
CA ALA A 429 -20.44 -7.19 26.71
C ALA A 429 -20.47 -8.04 27.99
N TYR A 430 -19.67 -7.67 29.00
CA TYR A 430 -19.70 -8.33 30.30
C TYR A 430 -19.70 -7.29 31.43
N GLU A 431 -20.56 -7.53 32.41
CA GLU A 431 -20.59 -6.77 33.64
C GLU A 431 -19.70 -7.48 34.68
N PHE A 432 -18.84 -6.70 35.35
CA PHE A 432 -18.11 -7.15 36.54
C PHE A 432 -18.68 -6.52 37.78
#